data_699b38abb14a0ea57dca7def4b72cff3
#
_entry.id   699b38abb14a0ea57dca7def4b72cff3
#
_cell.length_a   1.000
_cell.length_b   1.000
_cell.length_c   1.000
_cell.angle_alpha   90.00
_cell.angle_beta   90.00
_cell.angle_gamma   90.00
#
_symmetry.space_group_name_H-M   'P 1'
#
loop_
_entity.id
_entity.type
_entity.pdbx_description
1 polymer ?
#
loop_
_entity_poly.entity_id
_entity_poly.type
_entity_poly.pdbx_seq_one_letter_code
_entity_poly.pdbx_strand_id
1 'polypeptide(L)'
;GSYAATQMIGSIVASVYHTCSSDEVEWIVKNSNAKIIFLGNNPNDNGEKKKMPHYRILPVLGQLDHIQHVVLMKNIEQSNHEKMVDWDDFINYGSDINESEIHAKLNNINVNDTASLIYTSGTTGNPKGVELTHANWSFEVSRSQEILEFNQGEKYVSWLPLAHVFGQLVDNH
;
A
#
# COMPACT_ATOMS: atom_id res chain seq x y z
N GLY A 1 6.67 -2.28 -7.45
CA GLY A 1 6.41 -3.39 -6.54
C GLY A 1 4.94 -3.68 -6.30
N SER A 2 4.60 -4.11 -5.07
CA SER A 2 3.24 -4.53 -4.68
C SER A 2 2.14 -3.47 -4.92
N TYR A 3 2.45 -2.19 -4.75
CA TYR A 3 1.52 -1.08 -4.98
C TYR A 3 0.98 -1.09 -6.41
N ALA A 4 1.87 -0.96 -7.39
CA ALA A 4 1.49 -0.94 -8.81
C ALA A 4 0.82 -2.26 -9.23
N ALA A 5 1.33 -3.41 -8.78
CA ALA A 5 0.73 -4.72 -9.08
C ALA A 5 -0.70 -4.82 -8.57
N THR A 6 -1.00 -4.28 -7.38
CA THR A 6 -2.36 -4.25 -6.82
C THR A 6 -3.30 -3.44 -7.71
N GLN A 7 -2.87 -2.25 -8.17
CA GLN A 7 -3.68 -1.43 -9.06
C GLN A 7 -3.87 -2.07 -10.44
N MET A 8 -2.85 -2.76 -10.97
CA MET A 8 -2.93 -3.44 -12.27
C MET A 8 -3.95 -4.57 -12.32
N ILE A 9 -4.35 -5.13 -11.19
CA ILE A 9 -5.41 -6.15 -11.12
C ILE A 9 -6.77 -5.57 -10.72
N GLY A 10 -6.92 -4.23 -10.71
CA GLY A 10 -8.16 -3.55 -10.35
C GLY A 10 -8.46 -3.53 -8.84
N SER A 11 -7.46 -3.82 -8.01
CA SER A 11 -7.61 -3.74 -6.55
C SER A 11 -7.21 -2.36 -6.04
N ILE A 12 -7.87 -1.92 -4.95
CA ILE A 12 -7.67 -0.60 -4.36
C ILE A 12 -6.55 -0.65 -3.33
N VAL A 13 -5.61 0.29 -3.41
CA VAL A 13 -4.52 0.42 -2.44
C VAL A 13 -4.90 1.43 -1.37
N ALA A 14 -4.86 1.03 -0.10
CA ALA A 14 -4.98 1.92 1.04
C ALA A 14 -3.61 2.06 1.73
N SER A 15 -3.03 3.25 1.67
CA SER A 15 -1.72 3.50 2.26
C SER A 15 -1.84 3.94 3.72
N VAL A 16 -1.03 3.35 4.58
CA VAL A 16 -0.99 3.66 6.02
C VAL A 16 0.38 4.23 6.37
N TYR A 17 0.39 5.39 7.04
CA TYR A 17 1.62 5.98 7.52
C TYR A 17 2.27 5.13 8.62
N HIS A 18 3.58 5.01 8.55
CA HIS A 18 4.38 4.30 9.57
C HIS A 18 4.29 4.95 10.97
N THR A 19 3.81 6.18 11.05
CA THR A 19 3.59 6.91 12.32
C THR A 19 2.22 6.65 12.96
N CYS A 20 1.27 6.01 12.24
CA CYS A 20 -0.05 5.71 12.77
C CYS A 20 0.03 4.85 14.05
N SER A 21 -0.83 5.12 15.00
CA SER A 21 -1.06 4.28 16.17
C SER A 21 -1.77 2.98 15.79
N SER A 22 -1.82 2.00 16.70
CA SER A 22 -2.57 0.76 16.46
C SER A 22 -4.06 1.02 16.24
N ASP A 23 -4.66 1.98 16.97
CA ASP A 23 -6.07 2.33 16.82
C ASP A 23 -6.35 2.97 15.45
N GLU A 24 -5.45 3.83 14.97
CA GLU A 24 -5.55 4.41 13.62
C GLU A 24 -5.38 3.34 12.54
N VAL A 25 -4.45 2.41 12.71
CA VAL A 25 -4.28 1.27 11.80
C VAL A 25 -5.54 0.43 11.77
N GLU A 26 -6.11 0.07 12.92
CA GLU A 26 -7.36 -0.67 13.02
C GLU A 26 -8.50 0.05 12.30
N TRP A 27 -8.64 1.35 12.54
CA TRP A 27 -9.66 2.16 11.89
C TRP A 27 -9.50 2.15 10.36
N ILE A 28 -8.29 2.45 9.86
CA ILE A 28 -8.02 2.51 8.42
C ILE A 28 -8.31 1.16 7.75
N VAL A 29 -7.85 0.06 8.36
CA VAL A 29 -8.04 -1.29 7.83
C VAL A 29 -9.51 -1.68 7.80
N LYS A 30 -10.28 -1.36 8.84
CA LYS A 30 -11.73 -1.60 8.87
C LYS A 30 -12.47 -0.72 7.86
N ASN A 31 -12.16 0.56 7.81
CA ASN A 31 -12.82 1.52 6.93
C ASN A 31 -12.55 1.25 5.45
N SER A 32 -11.32 0.85 5.09
CA SER A 32 -10.96 0.46 3.72
C SER A 32 -11.47 -0.92 3.33
N ASN A 33 -11.92 -1.73 4.28
CA ASN A 33 -12.27 -3.14 4.09
C ASN A 33 -11.15 -3.95 3.40
N ALA A 34 -9.89 -3.60 3.69
CA ALA A 34 -8.73 -4.25 3.12
C ALA A 34 -8.74 -5.76 3.44
N LYS A 35 -8.29 -6.58 2.49
CA LYS A 35 -8.20 -8.04 2.64
C LYS A 35 -6.78 -8.51 2.93
N ILE A 36 -5.80 -7.77 2.44
CA ILE A 36 -4.38 -8.08 2.55
C ILE A 36 -3.66 -6.86 3.07
N ILE A 37 -2.74 -7.06 4.00
CA ILE A 37 -1.86 -6.02 4.52
C ILE A 37 -0.43 -6.38 4.13
N PHE A 38 0.29 -5.45 3.49
CA PHE A 38 1.72 -5.58 3.25
C PHE A 38 2.48 -4.78 4.30
N LEU A 39 3.33 -5.45 5.06
CA LEU A 39 4.19 -4.84 6.06
C LEU A 39 5.60 -4.69 5.50
N GLY A 40 6.01 -3.45 5.26
CA GLY A 40 7.36 -3.08 4.86
C GLY A 40 8.24 -2.75 6.06
N ASN A 41 9.55 -2.86 5.87
CA ASN A 41 10.51 -2.42 6.87
C ASN A 41 10.66 -0.89 6.79
N ASN A 42 10.68 -0.22 7.93
CA ASN A 42 11.03 1.19 7.97
C ASN A 42 12.58 1.29 8.01
N PRO A 43 13.23 1.81 6.96
CA PRO A 43 14.70 1.90 6.91
C PRO A 43 15.30 2.80 8.00
N ASN A 44 14.47 3.64 8.63
CA ASN A 44 14.88 4.50 9.75
C ASN A 44 14.65 3.85 11.11
N ASP A 45 14.23 2.58 11.13
CA ASP A 45 14.00 1.84 12.37
C ASP A 45 15.34 1.27 12.84
N ASN A 46 15.93 1.90 13.85
CA ASN A 46 17.21 1.53 14.45
C ASN A 46 17.14 0.25 15.31
N GLY A 47 16.19 -0.64 15.02
CA GLY A 47 16.01 -1.93 15.70
C GLY A 47 15.23 -1.85 17.00
N GLU A 48 14.64 -0.73 17.33
CA GLU A 48 13.72 -0.65 18.47
C GLU A 48 12.42 -1.39 18.14
N LYS A 49 12.21 -2.56 18.77
CA LYS A 49 11.05 -3.45 18.55
C LYS A 49 9.70 -2.71 18.54
N LYS A 50 9.53 -1.65 19.33
CA LYS A 50 8.30 -0.85 19.41
C LYS A 50 7.97 -0.05 18.15
N LYS A 51 8.90 0.11 17.22
CA LYS A 51 8.72 0.88 15.99
C LYS A 51 8.50 0.00 14.77
N MET A 52 8.60 -1.31 14.89
CA MET A 52 8.38 -2.23 13.79
C MET A 52 6.89 -2.24 13.36
N PRO A 53 6.58 -2.21 12.06
CA PRO A 53 5.19 -2.14 11.59
C PRO A 53 4.28 -3.22 12.16
N HIS A 54 4.77 -4.45 12.31
CA HIS A 54 3.98 -5.57 12.83
C HIS A 54 3.57 -5.41 14.30
N TYR A 55 4.33 -4.69 15.14
CA TYR A 55 3.92 -4.42 16.52
C TYR A 55 2.70 -3.52 16.63
N ARG A 56 2.38 -2.77 15.58
CA ARG A 56 1.18 -1.93 15.53
C ARG A 56 -0.04 -2.69 15.08
N ILE A 57 0.13 -3.64 14.18
CA ILE A 57 -0.98 -4.46 13.67
C ILE A 57 -1.30 -5.64 14.60
N LEU A 58 -0.30 -6.26 15.23
CA LEU A 58 -0.50 -7.41 16.11
C LEU A 58 -1.55 -7.20 17.20
N PRO A 59 -1.54 -6.06 17.96
CA PRO A 59 -2.52 -5.84 19.02
C PRO A 59 -3.97 -5.81 18.55
N VAL A 60 -4.19 -5.44 17.28
CA VAL A 60 -5.52 -5.24 16.71
C VAL A 60 -5.91 -6.32 15.70
N LEU A 61 -4.98 -7.19 15.32
CA LEU A 61 -5.21 -8.20 14.27
C LEU A 61 -6.33 -9.17 14.61
N GLY A 62 -6.50 -9.52 15.88
CA GLY A 62 -7.62 -10.35 16.36
C GLY A 62 -9.00 -9.71 16.21
N GLN A 63 -9.08 -8.41 15.94
CA GLN A 63 -10.32 -7.65 15.72
C GLN A 63 -10.59 -7.38 14.23
N LEU A 64 -9.71 -7.90 13.35
CA LEU A 64 -9.73 -7.71 11.90
C LEU A 64 -10.04 -9.02 11.19
N ASP A 65 -11.24 -9.57 11.44
CA ASP A 65 -11.67 -10.90 10.93
C ASP A 65 -11.66 -10.97 9.40
N HIS A 66 -11.91 -9.82 8.73
CA HIS A 66 -11.94 -9.72 7.28
C HIS A 66 -10.55 -9.75 6.61
N ILE A 67 -9.47 -9.61 7.37
CA ILE A 67 -8.11 -9.75 6.87
C ILE A 67 -7.82 -11.23 6.61
N GLN A 68 -7.38 -11.52 5.39
CA GLN A 68 -6.99 -12.86 4.94
C GLN A 68 -5.50 -13.10 5.17
N HIS A 69 -4.66 -12.13 4.80
CA HIS A 69 -3.20 -12.23 4.93
C HIS A 69 -2.56 -10.93 5.39
N VAL A 70 -1.52 -11.09 6.19
CA VAL A 70 -0.55 -10.04 6.53
C VAL A 70 0.79 -10.48 5.95
N VAL A 71 1.17 -9.90 4.82
CA VAL A 71 2.37 -10.26 4.07
C VAL A 71 3.57 -9.51 4.62
N LEU A 72 4.55 -10.25 5.11
CA LEU A 72 5.81 -9.71 5.62
C LEU A 72 6.78 -9.52 4.47
N MET A 73 7.10 -8.27 4.15
CA MET A 73 8.12 -7.95 3.16
C MET A 73 9.49 -8.43 3.63
N LYS A 74 10.44 -8.61 2.70
CA LYS A 74 11.79 -9.11 3.01
C LYS A 74 12.44 -8.33 4.17
N ASN A 75 13.13 -9.06 5.04
CA ASN A 75 13.82 -8.54 6.24
C ASN A 75 12.94 -8.11 7.41
N ILE A 76 11.71 -8.58 7.49
CA ILE A 76 10.88 -8.43 8.68
C ILE A 76 10.95 -9.73 9.49
N GLU A 77 11.17 -9.61 10.80
CA GLU A 77 11.17 -10.75 11.72
C GLU A 77 9.79 -11.40 11.74
N GLN A 78 9.74 -12.71 11.56
CA GLN A 78 8.50 -13.48 11.59
C GLN A 78 7.82 -13.39 12.95
N SER A 79 6.51 -13.29 12.93
CA SER A 79 5.65 -13.46 14.10
C SER A 79 4.79 -14.70 13.89
N ASN A 80 4.68 -15.54 14.92
CA ASN A 80 3.85 -16.75 14.88
C ASN A 80 2.34 -16.40 14.96
N HIS A 81 1.81 -15.86 13.87
CA HIS A 81 0.36 -15.60 13.75
C HIS A 81 -0.16 -16.22 12.47
N GLU A 82 -1.29 -16.94 12.55
CA GLU A 82 -1.86 -17.73 11.44
C GLU A 82 -2.13 -16.93 10.15
N LYS A 83 -2.42 -15.62 10.27
CA LYS A 83 -2.65 -14.73 9.12
C LYS A 83 -1.36 -14.17 8.53
N MET A 84 -0.21 -14.36 9.18
CA MET A 84 1.07 -13.85 8.69
C MET A 84 1.71 -14.82 7.70
N VAL A 85 2.19 -14.29 6.59
CA VAL A 85 2.83 -15.05 5.52
C VAL A 85 4.07 -14.29 5.03
N ASP A 86 5.15 -14.99 4.78
CA ASP A 86 6.35 -14.42 4.20
C ASP A 86 6.13 -14.03 2.75
N TRP A 87 6.89 -13.04 2.29
CA TRP A 87 6.84 -12.57 0.91
C TRP A 87 6.99 -13.69 -0.12
N ASP A 88 7.96 -14.57 0.07
CA ASP A 88 8.26 -15.62 -0.90
C ASP A 88 7.15 -16.69 -0.94
N ASP A 89 6.56 -17.03 0.21
CA ASP A 89 5.41 -17.92 0.30
C ASP A 89 4.17 -17.28 -0.33
N PHE A 90 3.95 -15.97 -0.09
CA PHE A 90 2.84 -15.25 -0.70
C PHE A 90 2.94 -15.20 -2.23
N ILE A 91 4.14 -14.99 -2.78
CA ILE A 91 4.36 -15.03 -4.22
C ILE A 91 4.06 -16.41 -4.80
N ASN A 92 4.39 -17.47 -4.08
CA ASN A 92 4.12 -18.84 -4.51
C ASN A 92 2.63 -19.17 -4.62
N TYR A 93 1.72 -18.44 -3.92
CA TYR A 93 0.27 -18.61 -4.12
C TYR A 93 -0.19 -18.28 -5.55
N GLY A 94 0.58 -17.48 -6.27
CA GLY A 94 0.30 -17.11 -7.66
C GLY A 94 0.98 -17.98 -8.71
N SER A 95 1.70 -19.06 -8.33
CA SER A 95 2.51 -19.86 -9.26
C SER A 95 1.71 -20.50 -10.41
N ASP A 96 0.43 -20.79 -10.16
CA ASP A 96 -0.44 -21.45 -11.13
C ASP A 96 -1.33 -20.46 -11.92
N ILE A 97 -1.24 -19.17 -11.63
CA ILE A 97 -1.99 -18.13 -12.33
C ILE A 97 -1.34 -17.86 -13.70
N ASN A 98 -2.10 -18.03 -14.75
CA ASN A 98 -1.57 -17.77 -16.09
C ASN A 98 -1.69 -16.29 -16.47
N GLU A 99 -0.84 -15.88 -17.42
CA GLU A 99 -0.74 -14.50 -17.87
C GLU A 99 -2.05 -13.97 -18.48
N SER A 100 -2.85 -14.84 -19.11
CA SER A 100 -4.14 -14.45 -19.70
C SER A 100 -5.17 -14.02 -18.67
N GLU A 101 -5.13 -14.58 -17.46
CA GLU A 101 -6.01 -14.16 -16.36
C GLU A 101 -5.63 -12.76 -15.85
N ILE A 102 -4.33 -12.46 -15.80
CA ILE A 102 -3.82 -11.14 -15.42
C ILE A 102 -4.25 -10.11 -16.47
N HIS A 103 -4.06 -10.42 -17.76
CA HIS A 103 -4.49 -9.55 -18.86
C HIS A 103 -6.01 -9.32 -18.88
N ALA A 104 -6.80 -10.34 -18.57
CA ALA A 104 -8.25 -10.19 -18.49
C ALA A 104 -8.67 -9.22 -17.37
N LYS A 105 -8.02 -9.28 -16.21
CA LYS A 105 -8.26 -8.32 -15.11
C LYS A 105 -7.85 -6.90 -15.51
N LEU A 106 -6.66 -6.73 -16.09
CA LEU A 106 -6.14 -5.44 -16.53
C LEU A 106 -7.09 -4.77 -17.56
N ASN A 107 -7.60 -5.53 -18.52
CA ASN A 107 -8.51 -5.03 -19.56
C ASN A 107 -9.89 -4.65 -19.04
N ASN A 108 -10.28 -5.10 -17.85
CA ASN A 108 -11.57 -4.78 -17.25
C ASN A 108 -11.52 -3.53 -16.34
N ILE A 109 -10.35 -2.93 -16.12
CA ILE A 109 -10.22 -1.72 -15.31
C ILE A 109 -10.79 -0.53 -16.06
N ASN A 110 -11.71 0.20 -15.39
CA ASN A 110 -12.21 1.48 -15.92
C ASN A 110 -11.40 2.63 -15.32
N VAL A 111 -11.14 3.66 -16.12
CA VAL A 111 -10.40 4.85 -15.66
C VAL A 111 -11.07 5.57 -14.49
N ASN A 112 -12.39 5.42 -14.32
CA ASN A 112 -13.16 5.99 -13.20
C ASN A 112 -13.21 5.07 -11.97
N ASP A 113 -12.65 3.87 -12.04
CA ASP A 113 -12.58 2.99 -10.87
C ASP A 113 -11.62 3.59 -9.84
N THR A 114 -11.91 3.40 -8.56
CA THR A 114 -11.04 3.82 -7.47
C THR A 114 -9.76 3.00 -7.50
N ALA A 115 -8.62 3.68 -7.63
CA ALA A 115 -7.29 3.07 -7.66
C ALA A 115 -6.64 3.05 -6.28
N SER A 116 -6.89 4.09 -5.47
CA SER A 116 -6.31 4.19 -4.14
C SER A 116 -7.14 5.00 -3.15
N LEU A 117 -6.92 4.73 -1.87
CA LEU A 117 -7.41 5.49 -0.73
C LEU A 117 -6.24 6.17 -0.03
N ILE A 118 -6.27 7.49 0.04
CA ILE A 118 -5.29 8.29 0.78
C ILE A 118 -5.93 8.77 2.06
N TYR A 119 -5.44 8.27 3.19
CA TYR A 119 -5.95 8.66 4.50
C TYR A 119 -5.30 9.95 4.98
N THR A 120 -6.15 10.94 5.28
CA THR A 120 -5.72 12.23 5.82
C THR A 120 -6.17 12.37 7.28
N SER A 121 -5.30 12.92 8.12
CA SER A 121 -5.66 13.30 9.47
C SER A 121 -6.66 14.46 9.40
N GLY A 122 -7.93 14.18 9.68
CA GLY A 122 -8.91 15.24 9.88
C GLY A 122 -8.58 16.08 11.13
N THR A 123 -8.98 17.34 11.15
CA THR A 123 -8.81 18.23 12.31
C THR A 123 -9.60 17.74 13.53
N THR A 124 -10.57 16.87 13.35
CA THR A 124 -11.42 16.29 14.39
C THR A 124 -11.82 14.86 14.02
N GLY A 125 -11.41 13.87 14.81
CA GLY A 125 -11.87 12.49 14.70
C GLY A 125 -10.94 11.57 13.89
N ASN A 126 -11.49 10.45 13.44
CA ASN A 126 -10.74 9.42 12.72
C ASN A 126 -10.27 9.87 11.33
N PRO A 127 -9.15 9.34 10.82
CA PRO A 127 -8.67 9.61 9.47
C PRO A 127 -9.74 9.36 8.41
N LYS A 128 -9.79 10.23 7.39
CA LYS A 128 -10.73 10.12 6.26
C LYS A 128 -10.00 9.60 5.03
N GLY A 129 -10.56 8.58 4.38
CA GLY A 129 -10.04 8.04 3.13
C GLY A 129 -10.52 8.88 1.93
N VAL A 130 -9.60 9.52 1.24
CA VAL A 130 -9.85 10.20 -0.03
C VAL A 130 -9.73 9.19 -1.16
N GLU A 131 -10.77 9.02 -1.94
CA GLU A 131 -10.77 8.13 -3.10
C GLU A 131 -10.12 8.83 -4.29
N LEU A 132 -9.10 8.20 -4.87
CA LEU A 132 -8.45 8.63 -6.10
C LEU A 132 -8.66 7.56 -7.17
N THR A 133 -9.20 7.97 -8.32
CA THR A 133 -9.43 7.09 -9.46
C THR A 133 -8.16 6.91 -10.30
N HIS A 134 -8.15 5.91 -11.20
CA HIS A 134 -7.09 5.77 -12.21
C HIS A 134 -6.97 7.03 -13.08
N ALA A 135 -8.09 7.69 -13.41
CA ALA A 135 -8.08 8.94 -14.16
C ALA A 135 -7.38 10.07 -13.40
N ASN A 136 -7.59 10.19 -12.07
CA ASN A 136 -6.90 11.19 -11.26
C ASN A 136 -5.39 11.00 -11.32
N TRP A 137 -4.91 9.76 -11.13
CA TRP A 137 -3.48 9.44 -11.22
C TRP A 137 -2.89 9.72 -12.60
N SER A 138 -3.56 9.27 -13.66
CA SER A 138 -3.10 9.50 -15.05
C SER A 138 -3.02 10.99 -15.37
N PHE A 139 -3.97 11.79 -14.90
CA PHE A 139 -3.97 13.25 -15.09
C PHE A 139 -2.76 13.89 -14.39
N GLU A 140 -2.56 13.57 -13.11
CA GLU A 140 -1.46 14.13 -12.31
C GLU A 140 -0.08 13.74 -12.85
N VAL A 141 0.10 12.49 -13.26
CA VAL A 141 1.36 12.01 -13.87
C VAL A 141 1.63 12.77 -15.16
N SER A 142 0.63 12.89 -16.06
CA SER A 142 0.81 13.61 -17.32
C SER A 142 1.18 15.08 -17.10
N ARG A 143 0.52 15.74 -16.13
CA ARG A 143 0.82 17.14 -15.81
C ARG A 143 2.18 17.31 -15.14
N SER A 144 2.56 16.39 -14.27
CA SER A 144 3.87 16.42 -13.64
C SER A 144 5.00 16.27 -14.66
N GLN A 145 4.83 15.42 -15.67
CA GLN A 145 5.81 15.26 -16.74
C GLN A 145 5.96 16.53 -17.60
N GLU A 146 4.87 17.26 -17.85
CA GLU A 146 4.91 18.53 -18.58
C GLU A 146 5.66 19.63 -17.82
N ILE A 147 5.64 19.59 -16.47
CA ILE A 147 6.22 20.64 -15.63
C ILE A 147 7.65 20.30 -15.20
N LEU A 148 7.93 19.04 -14.91
CA LEU A 148 9.16 18.60 -14.26
C LEU A 148 10.21 18.07 -15.23
N GLU A 149 10.05 18.15 -16.53
CA GLU A 149 11.04 17.82 -17.59
C GLU A 149 12.14 16.82 -17.15
N PHE A 150 11.73 15.65 -16.59
CA PHE A 150 12.71 14.64 -16.16
C PHE A 150 13.43 14.05 -17.37
N ASN A 151 14.75 14.16 -17.36
CA ASN A 151 15.59 13.53 -18.38
C ASN A 151 16.08 12.16 -17.92
N GLN A 152 16.30 11.26 -18.88
CA GLN A 152 16.83 9.94 -18.57
C GLN A 152 18.19 10.03 -17.86
N GLY A 153 18.29 9.38 -16.70
CA GLY A 153 19.52 9.33 -15.91
C GLY A 153 19.66 10.44 -14.87
N GLU A 154 18.71 11.36 -14.80
CA GLU A 154 18.67 12.33 -13.69
C GLU A 154 18.42 11.64 -12.35
N LYS A 155 18.97 12.24 -11.30
CA LYS A 155 18.85 11.72 -9.92
C LYS A 155 18.05 12.71 -9.09
N TYR A 156 17.07 12.22 -8.38
CA TYR A 156 16.33 13.01 -7.38
C TYR A 156 16.39 12.34 -6.00
N VAL A 157 16.10 13.11 -4.97
CA VAL A 157 16.04 12.60 -3.60
C VAL A 157 14.62 12.26 -3.22
N SER A 158 14.32 10.95 -3.15
CA SER A 158 13.06 10.47 -2.59
C SER A 158 13.13 10.54 -1.06
N TRP A 159 12.33 11.40 -0.44
CA TRP A 159 12.33 11.63 1.01
C TRP A 159 10.93 11.53 1.63
N LEU A 160 9.90 11.59 0.80
CA LEU A 160 8.52 11.47 1.27
C LEU A 160 8.13 10.00 1.48
N PRO A 161 7.41 9.68 2.55
CA PRO A 161 6.86 8.34 2.71
C PRO A 161 5.92 7.99 1.55
N LEU A 162 5.96 6.73 1.07
CA LEU A 162 5.03 6.24 0.04
C LEU A 162 3.54 6.24 0.49
N ALA A 163 3.25 6.50 1.75
CA ALA A 163 1.89 6.79 2.21
C ALA A 163 1.43 8.21 1.88
N HIS A 164 2.36 9.11 1.54
CA HIS A 164 2.05 10.48 1.11
C HIS A 164 1.75 10.51 -0.39
N VAL A 165 0.66 11.20 -0.78
CA VAL A 165 0.22 11.25 -2.19
C VAL A 165 1.32 11.72 -3.14
N PHE A 166 2.10 12.72 -2.77
CA PHE A 166 3.20 13.22 -3.61
C PHE A 166 4.37 12.22 -3.71
N GLY A 167 4.69 11.49 -2.63
CA GLY A 167 5.65 10.39 -2.69
C GLY A 167 5.20 9.27 -3.64
N GLN A 168 3.92 8.94 -3.64
CA GLN A 168 3.36 7.98 -4.59
C GLN A 168 3.47 8.48 -6.03
N LEU A 169 3.17 9.76 -6.28
CA LEU A 169 3.23 10.35 -7.60
C LEU A 169 4.65 10.31 -8.19
N VAL A 170 5.67 10.66 -7.40
CA VAL A 170 7.04 10.78 -7.88
C VAL A 170 7.78 9.45 -7.91
N ASP A 171 7.53 8.56 -6.95
CA ASP A 171 8.30 7.32 -6.78
C ASP A 171 7.65 6.10 -7.46
N ASN A 172 6.35 6.12 -7.75
CA ASN A 172 5.62 4.98 -8.32
C ASN A 172 5.10 5.21 -9.74
N HIS A 173 5.06 6.42 -10.21
CA HIS A 173 4.55 6.81 -11.51
C HIS A 173 5.56 7.65 -12.29
#